data_3ff470c6f9ddab6be081a3126f80988a
#
_entry.id   3ff470c6f9ddab6be081a3126f80988a
#
_cell.length_a   1.000
_cell.length_b   1.000
_cell.length_c   1.000
_cell.angle_alpha   90.00
_cell.angle_beta   90.00
_cell.angle_gamma   90.00
#
_symmetry.space_group_name_H-M   'P 1'
#
loop_
_entity.id
_entity.type
_entity.pdbx_description
1 polymer ?
#
loop_
_entity_poly.entity_id
_entity_poly.type
_entity_poly.pdbx_seq_one_letter_code
_entity_poly.pdbx_strand_id
1 'polypeptide(L)'
;MRTALSRRGFLAAAAAGTGGLAASGAPAQPAAAQPAAEFRYSLNTGTIRGYKLALEEQIRLAAKAGYAGIEPWTADLAKAAETGGALKALRQRCADSGLTVISAIGFAAWAVNDDAARAQGLEQMRRDMDLVAQLGGTHIAASPMGVNKAGATLDLDAAAERYRAVLELGKSLGVIPQLEFWGASANLSRLDQCLYVAARVGHPDACVLADVFHMYRGGTEPAALRLLSRSAAYSFHMNDYPAAPAREALKDADRVWPGDGVAPIREMLGAFRENRASVWLSVELFNAAYWARPADETAAQGLAKMKAAVAAL
;
A
#
# COMPACT_ATOMS: atom_id res chain seq x y z
N MET A 1 -24.81 -47.31 32.11
CA MET A 1 -25.67 -47.95 31.11
C MET A 1 -25.40 -47.28 29.74
N ARG A 2 -24.73 -48.03 28.87
CA ARG A 2 -24.45 -47.66 27.49
C ARG A 2 -25.60 -48.09 26.61
N THR A 3 -26.17 -47.22 25.79
CA THR A 3 -27.03 -47.60 24.68
C THR A 3 -26.48 -47.08 23.38
N ALA A 4 -26.01 -48.02 22.58
CA ALA A 4 -25.54 -47.87 21.24
C ALA A 4 -26.76 -47.71 20.32
N LEU A 5 -26.80 -46.69 19.43
CA LEU A 5 -27.74 -46.59 18.36
C LEU A 5 -27.16 -47.16 17.06
N SER A 6 -27.80 -48.21 16.58
CA SER A 6 -27.47 -49.04 15.44
C SER A 6 -27.74 -48.33 14.11
N ARG A 7 -26.79 -48.44 13.22
CA ARG A 7 -26.99 -48.21 11.77
C ARG A 7 -27.80 -49.36 11.18
N ARG A 8 -29.04 -49.14 10.74
CA ARG A 8 -29.72 -49.91 9.69
C ARG A 8 -31.15 -49.33 9.46
N GLY A 9 -31.45 -48.99 8.22
CA GLY A 9 -32.84 -48.86 7.80
C GLY A 9 -33.19 -47.55 7.07
N PHE A 10 -32.63 -47.33 5.87
CA PHE A 10 -33.32 -46.53 4.87
C PHE A 10 -32.92 -47.06 3.48
N LEU A 11 -33.66 -48.11 3.07
CA LEU A 11 -33.71 -48.58 1.69
C LEU A 11 -35.18 -48.95 1.40
N ALA A 12 -35.63 -48.40 0.28
CA ALA A 12 -36.84 -48.79 -0.47
C ALA A 12 -38.05 -47.83 -0.37
N ALA A 13 -38.14 -46.95 -1.36
CA ALA A 13 -39.34 -46.82 -2.19
C ALA A 13 -38.95 -46.13 -3.49
N ALA A 14 -38.69 -46.93 -4.53
CA ALA A 14 -38.66 -46.49 -5.91
C ALA A 14 -40.07 -46.49 -6.46
N ALA A 15 -40.56 -45.36 -6.93
CA ALA A 15 -41.75 -45.26 -7.76
C ALA A 15 -41.45 -44.37 -8.96
N ALA A 16 -41.58 -44.92 -10.13
CA ALA A 16 -41.34 -44.36 -11.44
C ALA A 16 -42.24 -43.14 -11.72
N GLY A 17 -41.64 -42.06 -12.13
CA GLY A 17 -42.29 -40.91 -12.76
C GLY A 17 -41.41 -40.39 -13.88
N THR A 18 -41.66 -40.88 -15.12
CA THR A 18 -41.06 -40.37 -16.34
C THR A 18 -41.70 -39.04 -16.71
N GLY A 19 -41.09 -37.96 -16.26
CA GLY A 19 -41.39 -36.61 -16.71
C GLY A 19 -40.12 -35.99 -17.26
N GLY A 20 -39.95 -36.00 -18.59
CA GLY A 20 -38.84 -35.38 -19.26
C GLY A 20 -38.89 -33.87 -19.08
N LEU A 21 -38.07 -33.31 -18.18
CA LEU A 21 -37.71 -31.90 -18.15
C LEU A 21 -36.58 -31.72 -19.15
N ALA A 22 -36.91 -31.26 -20.35
CA ALA A 22 -35.94 -30.69 -21.28
C ALA A 22 -35.32 -29.45 -20.58
N ALA A 23 -34.15 -29.63 -20.01
CA ALA A 23 -33.33 -28.49 -19.56
C ALA A 23 -32.84 -27.77 -20.82
N SER A 24 -33.50 -26.69 -21.20
CA SER A 24 -33.00 -25.71 -22.16
C SER A 24 -31.77 -25.04 -21.54
N GLY A 25 -30.60 -25.63 -21.75
CA GLY A 25 -29.34 -25.03 -21.42
C GLY A 25 -29.14 -23.82 -22.32
N ALA A 26 -29.45 -22.63 -21.79
CA ALA A 26 -28.98 -21.41 -22.40
C ALA A 26 -27.44 -21.47 -22.43
N PRO A 27 -26.79 -21.17 -23.56
CA PRO A 27 -25.35 -21.16 -23.60
C PRO A 27 -24.85 -20.15 -22.55
N ALA A 28 -23.95 -20.64 -21.67
CA ALA A 28 -23.29 -19.77 -20.71
C ALA A 28 -22.63 -18.64 -21.49
N GLN A 29 -23.04 -17.40 -21.26
CA GLN A 29 -22.34 -16.24 -21.82
C GLN A 29 -20.88 -16.33 -21.39
N PRO A 30 -19.92 -16.18 -22.31
CA PRO A 30 -18.53 -16.15 -21.94
C PRO A 30 -18.33 -15.02 -20.91
N ALA A 31 -17.80 -15.38 -19.76
CA ALA A 31 -17.47 -14.39 -18.72
C ALA A 31 -16.63 -13.28 -19.39
N ALA A 32 -17.07 -12.02 -19.25
CA ALA A 32 -16.34 -10.91 -19.81
C ALA A 32 -14.89 -10.98 -19.33
N ALA A 33 -13.96 -10.93 -20.28
CA ALA A 33 -12.53 -10.99 -19.95
C ALA A 33 -12.21 -9.90 -18.93
N GLN A 34 -11.74 -10.30 -17.76
CA GLN A 34 -11.38 -9.33 -16.73
C GLN A 34 -10.19 -8.51 -17.25
N PRO A 35 -10.17 -7.18 -16.99
CA PRO A 35 -9.08 -6.31 -17.44
C PRO A 35 -7.73 -6.82 -16.93
N ALA A 36 -6.71 -6.69 -17.77
CA ALA A 36 -5.33 -6.99 -17.39
C ALA A 36 -4.88 -6.06 -16.25
N ALA A 37 -3.86 -6.50 -15.50
CA ALA A 37 -3.22 -5.64 -14.50
C ALA A 37 -2.68 -4.37 -15.17
N GLU A 38 -2.94 -3.22 -14.57
CA GLU A 38 -2.43 -1.94 -15.01
C GLU A 38 -1.48 -1.36 -13.97
N PHE A 39 -0.30 -0.94 -14.41
CA PHE A 39 0.65 -0.22 -13.57
C PHE A 39 0.64 1.27 -13.93
N ARG A 40 0.40 2.11 -12.91
CA ARG A 40 0.49 3.56 -13.02
C ARG A 40 1.63 4.05 -12.14
N TYR A 41 2.22 5.18 -12.49
CA TYR A 41 3.47 5.64 -11.88
C TYR A 41 3.26 6.88 -11.05
N SER A 42 3.71 6.82 -9.79
CA SER A 42 3.65 7.91 -8.82
C SER A 42 5.04 8.30 -8.31
N LEU A 43 5.23 9.57 -8.01
CA LEU A 43 6.38 10.07 -7.28
C LEU A 43 6.05 10.17 -5.80
N ASN A 44 6.68 9.33 -4.95
CA ASN A 44 6.73 9.59 -3.52
C ASN A 44 7.73 10.72 -3.27
N THR A 45 7.27 11.79 -2.60
CA THR A 45 8.09 12.99 -2.42
C THR A 45 9.28 12.79 -1.47
N GLY A 46 9.32 11.67 -0.73
CA GLY A 46 10.51 11.20 -0.02
C GLY A 46 11.74 11.10 -0.93
N THR A 47 11.54 10.69 -2.19
CA THR A 47 12.61 10.58 -3.21
C THR A 47 13.30 11.91 -3.49
N ILE A 48 12.61 13.02 -3.36
CA ILE A 48 13.11 14.37 -3.64
C ILE A 48 13.24 15.25 -2.40
N ARG A 49 13.06 14.69 -1.20
CA ARG A 49 13.05 15.47 0.06
C ARG A 49 14.37 16.20 0.34
N GLY A 50 15.49 15.69 -0.16
CA GLY A 50 16.81 16.33 0.02
C GLY A 50 16.89 17.73 -0.60
N TYR A 51 16.05 18.03 -1.59
CA TYR A 51 15.98 19.37 -2.19
C TYR A 51 15.17 20.39 -1.38
N LYS A 52 14.45 19.93 -0.34
CA LYS A 52 13.66 20.79 0.56
C LYS A 52 12.65 21.69 -0.16
N LEU A 53 12.06 21.18 -1.22
CA LEU A 53 11.09 21.91 -2.05
C LEU A 53 9.76 22.09 -1.33
N ALA A 54 9.10 23.23 -1.54
CA ALA A 54 7.70 23.38 -1.13
C ALA A 54 6.79 22.42 -1.92
N LEU A 55 5.63 22.04 -1.33
CA LEU A 55 4.69 21.09 -1.95
C LEU A 55 4.28 21.49 -3.37
N GLU A 56 4.10 22.79 -3.61
CA GLU A 56 3.80 23.32 -4.96
C GLU A 56 4.88 22.94 -5.99
N GLU A 57 6.16 23.10 -5.62
CA GLU A 57 7.29 22.74 -6.47
C GLU A 57 7.44 21.22 -6.64
N GLN A 58 7.11 20.44 -5.62
CA GLN A 58 7.09 18.97 -5.70
C GLN A 58 6.03 18.51 -6.72
N ILE A 59 4.82 19.12 -6.69
CA ILE A 59 3.74 18.87 -7.66
C ILE A 59 4.18 19.25 -9.08
N ARG A 60 4.75 20.45 -9.26
CA ARG A 60 5.26 20.90 -10.55
C ARG A 60 6.33 19.96 -11.11
N LEU A 61 7.22 19.49 -10.25
CA LEU A 61 8.30 18.59 -10.62
C LEU A 61 7.78 17.21 -11.05
N ALA A 62 6.82 16.63 -10.31
CA ALA A 62 6.18 15.38 -10.67
C ALA A 62 5.47 15.47 -12.03
N ALA A 63 4.72 16.53 -12.24
CA ALA A 63 4.03 16.79 -13.52
C ALA A 63 5.02 16.95 -14.68
N LYS A 64 6.07 17.77 -14.51
CA LYS A 64 7.12 18.00 -15.52
C LYS A 64 7.83 16.70 -15.90
N ALA A 65 8.09 15.83 -14.94
CA ALA A 65 8.71 14.52 -15.18
C ALA A 65 7.78 13.52 -15.87
N GLY A 66 6.47 13.77 -15.92
CA GLY A 66 5.47 12.91 -16.58
C GLY A 66 4.93 11.79 -15.71
N TYR A 67 4.94 11.94 -14.40
CA TYR A 67 4.21 11.06 -13.50
C TYR A 67 2.70 11.21 -13.65
N ALA A 68 1.95 10.14 -13.43
CA ALA A 68 0.49 10.17 -13.36
C ALA A 68 -0.03 10.37 -11.94
N GLY A 69 0.83 10.16 -10.93
CA GLY A 69 0.49 10.28 -9.52
C GLY A 69 1.58 10.96 -8.69
N ILE A 70 1.17 11.43 -7.52
CA ILE A 70 2.06 11.98 -6.49
C ILE A 70 1.64 11.46 -5.12
N GLU A 71 2.62 11.20 -4.26
CA GLU A 71 2.45 10.72 -2.90
C GLU A 71 3.27 11.60 -1.95
N PRO A 72 2.68 12.72 -1.47
CA PRO A 72 3.38 13.64 -0.59
C PRO A 72 3.44 13.13 0.87
N TRP A 73 4.29 13.77 1.68
CA TRP A 73 4.33 13.54 3.11
C TRP A 73 3.37 14.49 3.85
N THR A 74 2.67 13.99 4.89
CA THR A 74 1.68 14.77 5.65
C THR A 74 2.28 16.04 6.29
N ALA A 75 3.57 16.02 6.61
CA ALA A 75 4.27 17.20 7.11
C ALA A 75 4.33 18.35 6.08
N ASP A 76 4.46 18.03 4.78
CA ASP A 76 4.45 19.03 3.72
C ASP A 76 3.02 19.58 3.49
N LEU A 77 1.99 18.72 3.66
CA LEU A 77 0.60 19.13 3.64
C LEU A 77 0.28 20.08 4.79
N ALA A 78 0.70 19.73 6.01
CA ALA A 78 0.50 20.54 7.20
C ALA A 78 1.14 21.93 7.03
N LYS A 79 2.38 21.96 6.55
CA LYS A 79 3.07 23.22 6.25
C LYS A 79 2.36 24.06 5.18
N ALA A 80 1.87 23.43 4.12
CA ALA A 80 1.12 24.12 3.07
C ALA A 80 -0.21 24.69 3.61
N ALA A 81 -0.87 23.96 4.52
CA ALA A 81 -2.14 24.36 5.13
C ALA A 81 -2.04 25.59 6.04
N GLU A 82 -0.85 25.94 6.53
CA GLU A 82 -0.63 27.19 7.30
C GLU A 82 -1.07 28.44 6.53
N THR A 83 -1.06 28.37 5.19
CA THR A 83 -1.63 29.40 4.32
C THR A 83 -3.06 29.00 3.94
N GLY A 84 -4.05 29.74 4.44
CA GLY A 84 -5.48 29.44 4.22
C GLY A 84 -5.82 29.28 2.72
N GLY A 85 -6.50 28.19 2.41
CA GLY A 85 -6.90 27.85 1.04
C GLY A 85 -5.81 27.24 0.13
N ALA A 86 -4.56 27.15 0.60
CA ALA A 86 -3.45 26.63 -0.21
C ALA A 86 -3.67 25.19 -0.69
N LEU A 87 -4.16 24.28 0.16
CA LEU A 87 -4.40 22.88 -0.23
C LEU A 87 -5.45 22.78 -1.35
N LYS A 88 -6.51 23.60 -1.32
CA LYS A 88 -7.50 23.65 -2.40
C LYS A 88 -6.89 24.12 -3.73
N ALA A 89 -6.03 25.14 -3.68
CA ALA A 89 -5.31 25.62 -4.87
C ALA A 89 -4.34 24.56 -5.40
N LEU A 90 -3.62 23.83 -4.51
CA LEU A 90 -2.72 22.74 -4.89
C LEU A 90 -3.48 21.53 -5.45
N ARG A 91 -4.66 21.21 -4.90
CA ARG A 91 -5.56 20.21 -5.50
C ARG A 91 -5.94 20.54 -6.93
N GLN A 92 -6.33 21.80 -7.19
CA GLN A 92 -6.64 22.25 -8.55
C GLN A 92 -5.42 22.14 -9.46
N ARG A 93 -4.24 22.52 -8.97
CA ARG A 93 -2.98 22.39 -9.72
C ARG A 93 -2.64 20.93 -10.07
N CYS A 94 -2.86 19.99 -9.14
CA CYS A 94 -2.71 18.56 -9.44
C CYS A 94 -3.66 18.15 -10.57
N ALA A 95 -4.93 18.54 -10.49
CA ALA A 95 -5.93 18.21 -11.50
C ALA A 95 -5.58 18.81 -12.89
N ASP A 96 -5.20 20.08 -12.94
CA ASP A 96 -4.81 20.78 -14.17
C ASP A 96 -3.56 20.17 -14.82
N SER A 97 -2.70 19.54 -14.00
CA SER A 97 -1.48 18.85 -14.45
C SER A 97 -1.69 17.36 -14.74
N GLY A 98 -2.91 16.84 -14.61
CA GLY A 98 -3.21 15.42 -14.78
C GLY A 98 -2.62 14.51 -13.70
N LEU A 99 -2.24 15.05 -12.53
CA LEU A 99 -1.71 14.29 -11.40
C LEU A 99 -2.84 13.84 -10.48
N THR A 100 -2.84 12.55 -10.13
CA THR A 100 -3.64 11.99 -9.04
C THR A 100 -2.83 12.04 -7.74
N VAL A 101 -3.39 12.60 -6.67
CA VAL A 101 -2.84 12.43 -5.32
C VAL A 101 -3.26 11.03 -4.86
N ILE A 102 -2.36 10.07 -4.97
CA ILE A 102 -2.70 8.65 -4.76
C ILE A 102 -2.83 8.31 -3.29
N SER A 103 -1.92 8.82 -2.48
CA SER A 103 -1.76 8.53 -1.07
C SER A 103 -0.95 9.64 -0.42
N ALA A 104 -0.75 9.57 0.88
CA ALA A 104 0.24 10.36 1.59
C ALA A 104 0.98 9.51 2.64
N ILE A 105 2.21 9.90 2.97
CA ILE A 105 2.99 9.23 4.01
C ILE A 105 2.80 9.97 5.33
N GLY A 106 2.24 9.24 6.32
CA GLY A 106 1.99 9.73 7.67
C GLY A 106 2.67 8.89 8.74
N PHE A 107 2.87 9.49 9.91
CA PHE A 107 3.61 8.87 11.00
C PHE A 107 2.83 8.91 12.32
N ALA A 108 1.52 8.73 12.26
CA ALA A 108 0.68 8.68 13.45
C ALA A 108 0.92 7.39 14.25
N ALA A 109 1.09 7.51 15.57
CA ALA A 109 1.35 6.38 16.47
C ALA A 109 0.05 5.65 16.87
N TRP A 110 -0.68 5.14 15.89
CA TRP A 110 -2.01 4.53 16.06
C TRP A 110 -2.00 3.17 16.76
N ALA A 111 -0.87 2.45 16.72
CA ALA A 111 -0.78 1.05 17.17
C ALA A 111 -0.19 0.88 18.58
N VAL A 112 0.21 1.95 19.26
CA VAL A 112 0.91 1.88 20.56
C VAL A 112 0.01 1.35 21.69
N ASN A 113 0.62 0.70 22.70
CA ASN A 113 -0.11 0.10 23.82
C ASN A 113 -0.63 1.13 24.82
N ASP A 114 0.08 2.22 25.02
CA ASP A 114 -0.36 3.30 25.91
C ASP A 114 -1.60 4.00 25.34
N ASP A 115 -2.68 4.01 26.13
CA ASP A 115 -3.99 4.51 25.70
C ASP A 115 -3.99 6.00 25.39
N ALA A 116 -3.26 6.81 26.18
CA ALA A 116 -3.19 8.26 25.98
C ALA A 116 -2.36 8.59 24.73
N ALA A 117 -1.23 7.94 24.52
CA ALA A 117 -0.42 8.10 23.33
C ALA A 117 -1.17 7.61 22.07
N ARG A 118 -1.94 6.52 22.18
CA ARG A 118 -2.75 6.02 21.08
C ARG A 118 -3.88 6.97 20.72
N ALA A 119 -4.56 7.57 21.72
CA ALA A 119 -5.57 8.60 21.47
C ALA A 119 -4.98 9.81 20.73
N GLN A 120 -3.78 10.26 21.12
CA GLN A 120 -3.05 11.31 20.40
C GLN A 120 -2.67 10.87 18.97
N GLY A 121 -2.26 9.61 18.79
CA GLY A 121 -1.98 9.02 17.48
C GLY A 121 -3.21 9.00 16.57
N LEU A 122 -4.38 8.62 17.09
CA LEU A 122 -5.64 8.67 16.34
C LEU A 122 -6.05 10.10 15.97
N GLU A 123 -5.88 11.05 16.87
CA GLU A 123 -6.14 12.46 16.55
C GLU A 123 -5.15 13.02 15.52
N GLN A 124 -3.89 12.60 15.56
CA GLN A 124 -2.92 12.93 14.50
C GLN A 124 -3.36 12.32 13.16
N MET A 125 -3.75 11.05 13.14
CA MET A 125 -4.24 10.38 11.93
C MET A 125 -5.48 11.10 11.36
N ARG A 126 -6.39 11.54 12.21
CA ARG A 126 -7.57 12.32 11.79
C ARG A 126 -7.16 13.62 11.10
N ARG A 127 -6.24 14.38 11.67
CA ARG A 127 -5.72 15.62 11.07
C ARG A 127 -5.00 15.33 9.74
N ASP A 128 -4.17 14.30 9.70
CA ASP A 128 -3.44 13.93 8.49
C ASP A 128 -4.40 13.52 7.36
N MET A 129 -5.42 12.70 7.66
CA MET A 129 -6.45 12.31 6.69
C MET A 129 -7.26 13.51 6.18
N ASP A 130 -7.61 14.45 7.05
CA ASP A 130 -8.31 15.68 6.65
C ASP A 130 -7.47 16.50 5.65
N LEU A 131 -6.17 16.67 5.90
CA LEU A 131 -5.26 17.33 4.97
C LEU A 131 -5.15 16.59 3.63
N VAL A 132 -5.09 15.25 3.67
CA VAL A 132 -5.06 14.41 2.46
C VAL A 132 -6.36 14.59 1.67
N ALA A 133 -7.52 14.57 2.31
CA ALA A 133 -8.81 14.78 1.67
C ALA A 133 -8.91 16.18 1.03
N GLN A 134 -8.44 17.22 1.72
CA GLN A 134 -8.42 18.59 1.20
C GLN A 134 -7.55 18.70 -0.07
N LEU A 135 -6.41 18.00 -0.12
CA LEU A 135 -5.56 17.94 -1.32
C LEU A 135 -6.18 17.08 -2.43
N GLY A 136 -7.20 16.27 -2.12
CA GLY A 136 -7.87 15.37 -3.05
C GLY A 136 -7.28 13.96 -3.11
N GLY A 137 -6.48 13.58 -2.11
CA GLY A 137 -5.97 12.23 -1.94
C GLY A 137 -7.02 11.29 -1.36
N THR A 138 -6.84 10.00 -1.59
CA THR A 138 -7.80 8.95 -1.20
C THR A 138 -7.23 7.91 -0.26
N HIS A 139 -5.91 7.90 -0.06
CA HIS A 139 -5.24 6.93 0.82
C HIS A 139 -4.17 7.62 1.68
N ILE A 140 -3.76 6.94 2.75
CA ILE A 140 -2.67 7.36 3.63
C ILE A 140 -1.95 6.12 4.20
N ALA A 141 -0.64 6.19 4.40
CA ALA A 141 0.11 5.14 5.09
C ALA A 141 -0.27 5.09 6.58
N ALA A 142 -0.64 3.89 7.07
CA ALA A 142 -0.77 3.56 8.48
C ALA A 142 0.48 2.79 8.91
N SER A 143 1.57 3.52 9.13
CA SER A 143 2.89 2.99 9.43
C SER A 143 3.02 2.45 10.86
N PRO A 144 4.02 1.60 11.17
CA PRO A 144 4.24 1.06 12.51
C PRO A 144 4.93 2.06 13.46
N MET A 145 4.67 3.36 13.28
CA MET A 145 5.23 4.42 14.11
C MET A 145 4.87 4.20 15.60
N GLY A 146 5.88 4.35 16.45
CA GLY A 146 5.74 4.18 17.90
C GLY A 146 5.89 2.72 18.37
N VAL A 147 5.61 1.72 17.52
CA VAL A 147 5.83 0.29 17.82
C VAL A 147 7.03 -0.29 17.08
N ASN A 148 7.72 0.53 16.30
CA ASN A 148 8.88 0.16 15.49
C ASN A 148 10.20 0.04 16.29
N LYS A 149 10.27 0.62 17.48
CA LYS A 149 11.49 0.68 18.29
C LYS A 149 11.79 -0.66 18.98
N ALA A 150 13.06 -0.96 19.17
CA ALA A 150 13.49 -2.13 19.93
C ALA A 150 12.85 -2.13 21.34
N GLY A 151 12.36 -3.29 21.77
CA GLY A 151 11.67 -3.46 23.05
C GLY A 151 10.17 -3.09 23.02
N ALA A 152 9.67 -2.47 21.97
CA ALA A 152 8.23 -2.29 21.81
C ALA A 152 7.55 -3.64 21.53
N THR A 153 6.37 -3.85 22.08
CA THR A 153 5.56 -5.06 21.86
C THR A 153 4.23 -4.68 21.27
N LEU A 154 3.72 -5.50 20.35
CA LEU A 154 2.41 -5.35 19.74
C LEU A 154 1.81 -6.73 19.53
N ASP A 155 0.68 -6.99 20.19
CA ASP A 155 -0.17 -8.13 19.87
C ASP A 155 -0.90 -7.87 18.53
N LEU A 156 -0.94 -8.88 17.65
CA LEU A 156 -1.52 -8.68 16.31
C LEU A 156 -3.06 -8.61 16.33
N ASP A 157 -3.73 -9.24 17.32
CA ASP A 157 -5.18 -9.06 17.48
C ASP A 157 -5.50 -7.66 17.98
N ALA A 158 -4.73 -7.14 18.95
CA ALA A 158 -4.83 -5.75 19.38
C ALA A 158 -4.51 -4.77 18.24
N ALA A 159 -3.53 -5.09 17.38
CA ALA A 159 -3.26 -4.30 16.18
C ALA A 159 -4.46 -4.27 15.24
N ALA A 160 -5.16 -5.39 15.05
CA ALA A 160 -6.35 -5.47 14.20
C ALA A 160 -7.51 -4.61 14.76
N GLU A 161 -7.74 -4.64 16.06
CA GLU A 161 -8.74 -3.78 16.70
C GLU A 161 -8.43 -2.29 16.53
N ARG A 162 -7.15 -1.92 16.72
CA ARG A 162 -6.67 -0.54 16.54
C ARG A 162 -6.74 -0.10 15.08
N TYR A 163 -6.38 -0.97 14.15
CA TYR A 163 -6.49 -0.70 12.71
C TYR A 163 -7.95 -0.53 12.29
N ARG A 164 -8.90 -1.28 12.89
CA ARG A 164 -10.34 -1.05 12.69
C ARG A 164 -10.73 0.38 13.03
N ALA A 165 -10.27 0.91 14.16
CA ALA A 165 -10.57 2.30 14.55
C ALA A 165 -10.03 3.31 13.52
N VAL A 166 -8.84 3.05 12.96
CA VAL A 166 -8.25 3.89 11.90
C VAL A 166 -9.04 3.78 10.59
N LEU A 167 -9.53 2.59 10.22
CA LEU A 167 -10.37 2.38 9.04
C LEU A 167 -11.72 3.08 9.16
N GLU A 168 -12.39 2.98 10.31
CA GLU A 168 -13.67 3.69 10.54
C GLU A 168 -13.48 5.22 10.52
N LEU A 169 -12.37 5.70 11.06
CA LEU A 169 -11.99 7.11 10.96
C LEU A 169 -11.81 7.52 9.49
N GLY A 170 -11.06 6.73 8.73
CA GLY A 170 -10.79 6.96 7.31
C GLY A 170 -12.08 6.98 6.49
N LYS A 171 -13.00 6.06 6.77
CA LYS A 171 -14.33 6.01 6.13
C LYS A 171 -15.10 7.32 6.33
N SER A 172 -15.03 7.94 7.51
CA SER A 172 -15.70 9.19 7.80
C SER A 172 -15.12 10.39 7.03
N LEU A 173 -13.86 10.30 6.62
CA LEU A 173 -13.11 11.36 5.93
C LEU A 173 -12.90 11.08 4.43
N GLY A 174 -13.29 9.89 3.95
CA GLY A 174 -13.08 9.47 2.56
C GLY A 174 -11.62 9.15 2.23
N VAL A 175 -10.80 8.76 3.22
CA VAL A 175 -9.38 8.43 3.07
C VAL A 175 -9.09 7.05 3.66
N ILE A 176 -8.62 6.13 2.85
CA ILE A 176 -8.34 4.74 3.23
C ILE A 176 -6.93 4.62 3.80
N PRO A 177 -6.76 4.16 5.06
CA PRO A 177 -5.44 3.88 5.61
C PRO A 177 -4.90 2.56 5.06
N GLN A 178 -3.73 2.60 4.42
CA GLN A 178 -3.00 1.41 3.96
C GLN A 178 -2.08 0.93 5.08
N LEU A 179 -2.23 -0.31 5.53
CA LEU A 179 -1.38 -0.89 6.57
C LEU A 179 0.03 -1.10 6.03
N GLU A 180 0.98 -0.35 6.55
CA GLU A 180 2.38 -0.40 6.14
C GLU A 180 3.23 -1.24 7.13
N PHE A 181 4.23 -1.94 6.62
CA PHE A 181 5.26 -2.57 7.45
C PHE A 181 6.64 -2.01 7.12
N TRP A 182 7.49 -1.90 8.14
CA TRP A 182 8.88 -1.47 7.98
C TRP A 182 9.82 -2.62 8.32
N GLY A 183 10.63 -3.06 7.38
CA GLY A 183 11.46 -4.26 7.51
C GLY A 183 12.47 -4.26 8.67
N ALA A 184 12.81 -3.08 9.21
CA ALA A 184 13.64 -2.94 10.41
C ALA A 184 12.82 -2.71 11.70
N SER A 185 11.49 -2.70 11.63
CA SER A 185 10.62 -2.49 12.78
C SER A 185 10.63 -3.70 13.73
N ALA A 186 10.48 -3.43 15.03
CA ALA A 186 10.29 -4.48 16.02
C ALA A 186 8.93 -5.18 15.88
N ASN A 187 7.92 -4.47 15.37
CA ASN A 187 6.58 -4.99 15.12
C ASN A 187 6.09 -4.51 13.75
N LEU A 188 5.21 -5.27 13.11
CA LEU A 188 4.78 -5.02 11.72
C LEU A 188 6.00 -4.82 10.81
N SER A 189 6.88 -5.80 10.79
CA SER A 189 8.11 -5.80 10.00
C SER A 189 8.01 -6.61 8.71
N ARG A 190 6.92 -7.38 8.52
CA ARG A 190 6.73 -8.30 7.41
C ARG A 190 5.31 -8.27 6.89
N LEU A 191 5.17 -8.63 5.62
CA LEU A 191 3.89 -8.69 4.93
C LEU A 191 2.90 -9.66 5.62
N ASP A 192 3.35 -10.81 6.10
CA ASP A 192 2.49 -11.80 6.76
C ASP A 192 1.80 -11.23 8.02
N GLN A 193 2.48 -10.38 8.79
CA GLN A 193 1.89 -9.69 9.94
C GLN A 193 0.80 -8.71 9.51
N CYS A 194 1.04 -7.93 8.45
CA CYS A 194 0.04 -7.01 7.91
C CYS A 194 -1.14 -7.76 7.29
N LEU A 195 -0.90 -8.87 6.59
CA LEU A 195 -1.97 -9.74 6.08
C LEU A 195 -2.82 -10.34 7.21
N TYR A 196 -2.19 -10.78 8.30
CA TYR A 196 -2.92 -11.24 9.48
C TYR A 196 -3.84 -10.14 10.02
N VAL A 197 -3.30 -8.95 10.26
CA VAL A 197 -4.06 -7.80 10.79
C VAL A 197 -5.20 -7.41 9.83
N ALA A 198 -4.94 -7.32 8.53
CA ALA A 198 -5.93 -6.97 7.54
C ALA A 198 -7.05 -8.03 7.43
N ALA A 199 -6.70 -9.33 7.48
CA ALA A 199 -7.68 -10.41 7.48
C ALA A 199 -8.49 -10.44 8.79
N ARG A 200 -7.83 -10.25 9.94
CA ARG A 200 -8.46 -10.29 11.27
C ARG A 200 -9.44 -9.12 11.48
N VAL A 201 -9.13 -7.96 10.93
CA VAL A 201 -10.05 -6.79 11.01
C VAL A 201 -11.34 -7.01 10.24
N GLY A 202 -11.33 -7.74 9.12
CA GLY A 202 -12.51 -8.05 8.31
C GLY A 202 -13.26 -6.80 7.81
N HIS A 203 -12.52 -5.71 7.51
CA HIS A 203 -13.08 -4.47 6.97
C HIS A 203 -12.91 -4.43 5.44
N PRO A 204 -13.92 -3.98 4.66
CA PRO A 204 -13.85 -3.98 3.19
C PRO A 204 -12.70 -3.12 2.63
N ASP A 205 -12.32 -2.05 3.32
CA ASP A 205 -11.24 -1.14 2.91
C ASP A 205 -9.86 -1.53 3.47
N ALA A 206 -9.76 -2.70 4.16
CA ALA A 206 -8.48 -3.16 4.67
C ALA A 206 -7.51 -3.47 3.51
N CYS A 207 -6.39 -2.77 3.45
CA CYS A 207 -5.38 -2.92 2.41
C CYS A 207 -3.97 -2.76 2.98
N VAL A 208 -2.97 -3.17 2.20
CA VAL A 208 -1.58 -3.19 2.62
C VAL A 208 -0.73 -2.37 1.67
N LEU A 209 0.13 -1.54 2.22
CA LEU A 209 1.20 -0.85 1.52
C LEU A 209 2.48 -1.69 1.64
N ALA A 210 2.85 -2.36 0.57
CA ALA A 210 4.09 -3.12 0.49
C ALA A 210 5.19 -2.29 -0.18
N ASP A 211 6.44 -2.62 0.12
CA ASP A 211 7.64 -1.92 -0.32
C ASP A 211 8.76 -2.93 -0.62
N VAL A 212 9.47 -2.76 -1.73
CA VAL A 212 10.55 -3.67 -2.16
C VAL A 212 11.64 -3.82 -1.09
N PHE A 213 12.14 -2.69 -0.56
CA PHE A 213 13.19 -2.67 0.45
C PHE A 213 12.70 -3.27 1.77
N HIS A 214 11.51 -2.89 2.21
CA HIS A 214 10.96 -3.39 3.47
C HIS A 214 10.63 -4.88 3.41
N MET A 215 10.19 -5.41 2.28
CA MET A 215 10.05 -6.86 2.08
C MET A 215 11.38 -7.57 2.30
N TYR A 216 12.44 -7.13 1.62
CA TYR A 216 13.76 -7.74 1.78
C TYR A 216 14.29 -7.57 3.20
N ARG A 217 14.28 -6.34 3.72
CA ARG A 217 14.82 -6.00 5.04
C ARG A 217 14.14 -6.77 6.17
N GLY A 218 12.83 -7.02 6.05
CA GLY A 218 12.01 -7.79 7.01
C GLY A 218 12.05 -9.31 6.79
N GLY A 219 12.61 -9.79 5.69
CA GLY A 219 12.67 -11.22 5.37
C GLY A 219 11.35 -11.77 4.82
N THR A 220 10.58 -10.96 4.09
CA THR A 220 9.41 -11.42 3.35
C THR A 220 9.82 -11.88 1.96
N GLU A 221 9.46 -13.10 1.59
CA GLU A 221 9.71 -13.63 0.26
C GLU A 221 8.83 -12.96 -0.80
N PRO A 222 9.34 -12.68 -2.02
CA PRO A 222 8.59 -12.02 -3.11
C PRO A 222 7.28 -12.70 -3.45
N ALA A 223 7.25 -14.04 -3.41
CA ALA A 223 6.07 -14.84 -3.68
C ALA A 223 4.87 -14.53 -2.76
N ALA A 224 5.11 -13.98 -1.57
CA ALA A 224 4.04 -13.59 -0.64
C ALA A 224 3.12 -12.50 -1.21
N LEU A 225 3.57 -11.70 -2.18
CA LEU A 225 2.72 -10.72 -2.88
C LEU A 225 1.54 -11.36 -3.61
N ARG A 226 1.62 -12.65 -3.96
CA ARG A 226 0.49 -13.40 -4.54
C ARG A 226 -0.71 -13.52 -3.60
N LEU A 227 -0.51 -13.33 -2.29
CA LEU A 227 -1.57 -13.34 -1.29
C LEU A 227 -2.35 -12.01 -1.23
N LEU A 228 -1.83 -10.94 -1.81
CA LEU A 228 -2.54 -9.66 -1.91
C LEU A 228 -3.62 -9.75 -2.98
N SER A 229 -4.88 -9.63 -2.56
CA SER A 229 -6.00 -9.52 -3.50
C SER A 229 -5.95 -8.18 -4.27
N ARG A 230 -6.75 -8.08 -5.33
CA ARG A 230 -6.88 -6.82 -6.10
C ARG A 230 -7.29 -5.62 -5.23
N SER A 231 -8.14 -5.82 -4.24
CA SER A 231 -8.60 -4.77 -3.32
C SER A 231 -7.61 -4.49 -2.20
N ALA A 232 -6.73 -5.44 -1.89
CA ALA A 232 -5.74 -5.28 -0.83
C ALA A 232 -4.43 -4.62 -1.29
N ALA A 233 -4.21 -4.44 -2.60
CA ALA A 233 -3.02 -3.83 -3.18
C ALA A 233 -3.40 -2.57 -3.96
N TYR A 234 -3.33 -1.40 -3.33
CA TYR A 234 -3.58 -0.13 -4.00
C TYR A 234 -2.31 0.53 -4.53
N SER A 235 -1.29 0.63 -3.67
CA SER A 235 0.03 1.14 -4.05
C SER A 235 1.15 0.20 -3.60
N PHE A 236 2.28 0.30 -4.27
CA PHE A 236 3.49 -0.46 -4.01
C PHE A 236 4.70 0.48 -4.11
N HIS A 237 5.50 0.56 -3.05
CA HIS A 237 6.69 1.39 -3.06
C HIS A 237 7.81 0.70 -3.85
N MET A 238 8.21 1.38 -4.92
CA MET A 238 9.24 0.94 -5.84
C MET A 238 10.58 1.55 -5.49
N ASN A 239 11.52 0.70 -5.23
CA ASN A 239 12.94 0.97 -5.04
C ASN A 239 13.72 -0.31 -5.37
N ASP A 240 14.99 -0.32 -5.07
CA ASP A 240 15.86 -1.48 -5.13
C ASP A 240 16.90 -1.37 -4.01
N TYR A 241 17.71 -2.39 -3.82
CA TYR A 241 18.76 -2.42 -2.81
C TYR A 241 20.04 -3.07 -3.38
N PRO A 242 21.23 -2.60 -2.96
CA PRO A 242 22.48 -3.17 -3.40
C PRO A 242 22.73 -4.55 -2.77
N ALA A 243 23.62 -5.35 -3.40
CA ALA A 243 24.05 -6.65 -2.88
C ALA A 243 24.82 -6.55 -1.54
N ALA A 244 25.38 -5.40 -1.24
CA ALA A 244 26.10 -5.10 0.00
C ALA A 244 25.71 -3.70 0.49
N PRO A 245 25.68 -3.48 1.82
CA PRO A 245 26.02 -4.40 2.92
C PRO A 245 25.00 -5.54 3.08
N ALA A 246 25.23 -6.44 4.05
CA ALA A 246 24.28 -7.50 4.38
C ALA A 246 22.92 -6.92 4.77
N ARG A 247 21.85 -7.72 4.54
CA ARG A 247 20.44 -7.32 4.74
C ARG A 247 20.17 -6.59 6.06
N GLU A 248 20.73 -7.09 7.15
CA GLU A 248 20.54 -6.56 8.50
C GLU A 248 21.22 -5.19 8.71
N ALA A 249 22.20 -4.85 7.90
CA ALA A 249 22.95 -3.59 7.98
C ALA A 249 22.43 -2.52 7.00
N LEU A 250 21.60 -2.91 6.02
CA LEU A 250 21.00 -1.98 5.06
C LEU A 250 20.11 -0.94 5.75
N LYS A 251 20.18 0.29 5.27
CA LYS A 251 19.41 1.45 5.72
C LYS A 251 18.60 2.03 4.56
N ASP A 252 17.60 2.81 4.84
CA ASP A 252 16.79 3.50 3.82
C ASP A 252 17.64 4.35 2.86
N ALA A 253 18.74 4.92 3.35
CA ALA A 253 19.69 5.69 2.55
C ALA A 253 20.46 4.84 1.52
N ASP A 254 20.48 3.52 1.67
CA ASP A 254 21.15 2.58 0.75
C ASP A 254 20.26 2.19 -0.43
N ARG A 255 18.97 2.54 -0.41
CA ARG A 255 18.05 2.27 -1.52
C ARG A 255 18.59 2.86 -2.81
N VAL A 256 18.44 2.11 -3.90
CA VAL A 256 18.82 2.52 -5.26
C VAL A 256 17.61 2.48 -6.19
N TRP A 257 17.78 2.99 -7.42
CA TRP A 257 16.69 2.97 -8.40
C TRP A 257 16.23 1.56 -8.72
N PRO A 258 14.94 1.34 -9.01
CA PRO A 258 14.44 0.06 -9.50
C PRO A 258 15.27 -0.46 -10.68
N GLY A 259 15.84 -1.66 -10.54
CA GLY A 259 16.70 -2.30 -11.52
C GLY A 259 18.20 -1.96 -11.44
N ASP A 260 18.62 -1.13 -10.50
CA ASP A 260 20.05 -0.83 -10.26
C ASP A 260 20.63 -1.65 -9.10
N GLY A 261 19.83 -2.47 -8.44
CA GLY A 261 20.20 -3.35 -7.35
C GLY A 261 20.04 -4.83 -7.69
N VAL A 262 19.68 -5.60 -6.65
CA VAL A 262 19.55 -7.07 -6.74
C VAL A 262 18.15 -7.56 -6.37
N ALA A 263 17.19 -6.65 -6.21
CA ALA A 263 15.81 -7.03 -5.90
C ALA A 263 15.17 -7.83 -7.03
N PRO A 264 14.40 -8.89 -6.74
CA PRO A 264 13.69 -9.66 -7.75
C PRO A 264 12.41 -8.93 -8.23
N ILE A 265 12.57 -7.70 -8.73
CA ILE A 265 11.47 -6.80 -9.10
C ILE A 265 10.54 -7.45 -10.12
N ARG A 266 11.09 -8.19 -11.09
CA ARG A 266 10.28 -8.91 -12.09
C ARG A 266 9.31 -9.91 -11.45
N GLU A 267 9.77 -10.67 -10.45
CA GLU A 267 8.93 -11.62 -9.72
C GLU A 267 7.84 -10.89 -8.92
N MET A 268 8.24 -9.80 -8.22
CA MET A 268 7.30 -8.99 -7.42
C MET A 268 6.20 -8.38 -8.27
N LEU A 269 6.53 -7.75 -9.39
CA LEU A 269 5.55 -7.17 -10.30
C LEU A 269 4.74 -8.25 -11.01
N GLY A 270 5.35 -9.41 -11.30
CA GLY A 270 4.68 -10.58 -11.83
C GLY A 270 3.53 -11.07 -10.96
N ALA A 271 3.71 -11.05 -9.62
CA ALA A 271 2.66 -11.43 -8.67
C ALA A 271 1.41 -10.54 -8.79
N PHE A 272 1.56 -9.23 -8.98
CA PHE A 272 0.43 -8.33 -9.22
C PHE A 272 -0.25 -8.59 -10.57
N ARG A 273 0.50 -8.95 -11.61
CA ARG A 273 -0.07 -9.35 -12.91
C ARG A 273 -0.87 -10.63 -12.80
N GLU A 274 -0.37 -11.65 -12.11
CA GLU A 274 -1.06 -12.92 -11.85
C GLU A 274 -2.38 -12.68 -11.11
N ASN A 275 -2.37 -11.79 -10.10
CA ASN A 275 -3.56 -11.39 -9.35
C ASN A 275 -4.47 -10.42 -10.12
N ARG A 276 -4.07 -9.96 -11.31
CA ARG A 276 -4.77 -8.91 -12.09
C ARG A 276 -5.03 -7.64 -11.27
N ALA A 277 -4.11 -7.32 -10.38
CA ALA A 277 -4.20 -6.12 -9.56
C ALA A 277 -3.68 -4.91 -10.34
N SER A 278 -4.49 -3.86 -10.41
CA SER A 278 -4.04 -2.54 -10.90
C SER A 278 -3.44 -1.79 -9.73
N VAL A 279 -2.15 -1.44 -9.83
CA VAL A 279 -1.37 -0.91 -8.71
C VAL A 279 -0.68 0.39 -9.10
N TRP A 280 -0.67 1.35 -8.19
CA TRP A 280 0.19 2.50 -8.29
C TRP A 280 1.62 2.12 -7.85
N LEU A 281 2.56 2.21 -8.76
CA LEU A 281 3.98 2.06 -8.48
C LEU A 281 4.51 3.43 -8.06
N SER A 282 4.84 3.59 -6.78
CA SER A 282 5.29 4.86 -6.21
C SER A 282 6.78 4.76 -5.87
N VAL A 283 7.63 5.52 -6.58
CA VAL A 283 9.08 5.46 -6.35
C VAL A 283 9.44 6.16 -5.06
N GLU A 284 10.07 5.42 -4.14
CA GLU A 284 10.48 5.93 -2.83
C GLU A 284 11.94 5.59 -2.51
N LEU A 285 12.78 6.62 -2.48
CA LEU A 285 14.21 6.53 -2.21
C LEU A 285 14.67 7.62 -1.23
N PHE A 286 15.75 7.33 -0.51
CA PHE A 286 16.35 8.28 0.45
C PHE A 286 17.86 8.43 0.24
N ASN A 287 18.36 8.16 -0.97
CA ASN A 287 19.76 8.15 -1.29
C ASN A 287 20.30 9.56 -1.59
N ALA A 288 21.13 10.07 -0.70
CA ALA A 288 21.68 11.43 -0.80
C ALA A 288 22.53 11.66 -2.07
N ALA A 289 23.12 10.61 -2.65
CA ALA A 289 23.89 10.73 -3.89
C ALA A 289 23.02 11.19 -5.07
N TYR A 290 21.73 10.89 -5.07
CA TYR A 290 20.82 11.36 -6.11
C TYR A 290 20.47 12.84 -5.96
N TRP A 291 20.48 13.35 -4.73
CA TRP A 291 20.18 14.77 -4.46
C TRP A 291 21.33 15.72 -4.84
N ALA A 292 22.51 15.19 -5.19
CA ALA A 292 23.59 15.98 -5.78
C ALA A 292 23.35 16.38 -7.25
N ARG A 293 22.32 15.79 -7.89
CA ARG A 293 21.91 16.11 -9.27
C ARG A 293 20.77 17.14 -9.27
N PRO A 294 20.47 17.77 -10.41
CA PRO A 294 19.24 18.58 -10.54
C PRO A 294 17.99 17.80 -10.20
N ALA A 295 17.04 18.43 -9.51
CA ALA A 295 15.83 17.74 -9.01
C ALA A 295 14.96 17.18 -10.13
N ASP A 296 14.89 17.86 -11.27
CA ASP A 296 14.14 17.41 -12.44
C ASP A 296 14.77 16.17 -13.12
N GLU A 297 16.09 16.08 -13.17
CA GLU A 297 16.78 14.87 -13.63
C GLU A 297 16.50 13.68 -12.70
N THR A 298 16.55 13.91 -11.38
CA THR A 298 16.27 12.87 -10.38
C THR A 298 14.84 12.35 -10.50
N ALA A 299 13.85 13.25 -10.63
CA ALA A 299 12.46 12.86 -10.81
C ALA A 299 12.25 12.10 -12.13
N ALA A 300 12.81 12.59 -13.24
CA ALA A 300 12.69 11.93 -14.54
C ALA A 300 13.37 10.55 -14.58
N GLN A 301 14.52 10.41 -13.91
CA GLN A 301 15.23 9.13 -13.81
C GLN A 301 14.39 8.09 -13.04
N GLY A 302 13.77 8.47 -11.93
CA GLY A 302 12.90 7.57 -11.17
C GLY A 302 11.77 6.99 -12.01
N LEU A 303 11.08 7.83 -12.79
CA LEU A 303 10.04 7.39 -13.71
C LEU A 303 10.57 6.46 -14.81
N ALA A 304 11.72 6.81 -15.41
CA ALA A 304 12.33 6.00 -16.45
C ALA A 304 12.70 4.60 -15.93
N LYS A 305 13.26 4.50 -14.72
CA LYS A 305 13.62 3.24 -14.08
C LYS A 305 12.40 2.36 -13.78
N MET A 306 11.32 2.93 -13.24
CA MET A 306 10.08 2.17 -13.03
C MET A 306 9.48 1.66 -14.35
N LYS A 307 9.43 2.50 -15.40
CA LYS A 307 8.96 2.09 -16.72
C LYS A 307 9.79 0.97 -17.31
N ALA A 308 11.12 1.03 -17.17
CA ALA A 308 12.03 -0.01 -17.62
C ALA A 308 11.78 -1.34 -16.87
N ALA A 309 11.59 -1.29 -15.55
CA ALA A 309 11.27 -2.47 -14.74
C ALA A 309 9.95 -3.14 -15.17
N VAL A 310 8.92 -2.36 -15.49
CA VAL A 310 7.64 -2.88 -16.00
C VAL A 310 7.76 -3.41 -17.43
N ALA A 311 8.54 -2.76 -18.28
CA ALA A 311 8.76 -3.22 -19.66
C ALA A 311 9.54 -4.56 -19.75
N ALA A 312 10.24 -4.94 -18.67
CA ALA A 312 10.98 -6.20 -18.56
C ALA A 312 10.09 -7.40 -18.13
N LEU A 313 8.78 -7.19 -17.86
CA LEU A 313 7.82 -8.25 -17.53
C LEU A 313 7.39 -9.06 -18.76
#